data_df046e4a2ee82c697d04a15a3330a1f4
#
_entry.id   df046e4a2ee82c697d04a15a3330a1f4
#
_cell.length_a   1.000
_cell.length_b   1.000
_cell.length_c   1.000
_cell.angle_alpha   90.00
_cell.angle_beta   90.00
_cell.angle_gamma   90.00
#
_symmetry.space_group_name_H-M   'P 1'
#
loop_
_entity.id
_entity.type
_entity.pdbx_description
1 polymer ?
#
loop_
_entity_poly.entity_id
_entity_poly.type
_entity_poly.pdbx_seq_one_letter_code
_entity_poly.pdbx_strand_id
1 'polypeptide(L)'
;MTQTMKHLFPILLLLAPLFAGAQGADSAAFIRPPYLQPGDTVGIVSPAGKLPLKTDTAKIRERIESWGLHVKFGAHCADREQPYFAGTDAERAADLQRMLDDPSVKAVIAFRGGYGSVRLLPLVDLARLREHPKWVVGFSDITMLHLALRKLRIESIHGPMPAGFHFDGKEDPSAESLRQALFGETVCIEVEPHPLNQPGTASGRLAGGNLTVIRSADGTPEELTAEEPTVLLIEEVGEFVYRIDRMMQSLARSGKLENLRAVVVGHFSEMLGMEKFGVADACAVISAYTRPLGIPVVFGFPAGHTDPNLAVYLGRRVTVGVDDTGARVEFARED
;
A
#
# COMPACT_ATOMS: atom_id res chain seq x y z
N MET A 1 53.69 69.18 -16.80
CA MET A 1 53.93 67.73 -16.46
C MET A 1 52.63 67.11 -16.03
N THR A 2 51.94 66.49 -16.95
CA THR A 2 50.58 65.90 -16.77
C THR A 2 50.72 64.41 -16.79
N GLN A 3 50.41 63.74 -15.64
CA GLN A 3 50.42 62.29 -15.48
C GLN A 3 49.00 61.76 -15.75
N THR A 4 48.86 61.01 -16.81
CA THR A 4 47.65 60.31 -17.21
C THR A 4 47.50 59.00 -16.40
N MET A 5 46.49 58.93 -15.56
CA MET A 5 46.11 57.74 -14.80
C MET A 5 45.24 56.79 -15.68
N LYS A 6 45.79 55.63 -16.02
CA LYS A 6 45.06 54.58 -16.74
C LYS A 6 44.19 53.81 -15.75
N HIS A 7 42.83 53.85 -15.91
CA HIS A 7 41.89 53.04 -15.20
C HIS A 7 41.86 51.62 -15.79
N LEU A 8 42.33 50.63 -15.02
CA LEU A 8 42.07 49.21 -15.28
C LEU A 8 40.70 48.88 -14.74
N PHE A 9 39.77 48.48 -15.61
CA PHE A 9 38.51 47.80 -15.21
C PHE A 9 38.79 46.32 -15.00
N PRO A 10 38.43 45.73 -13.85
CA PRO A 10 38.46 44.30 -13.71
C PRO A 10 37.23 43.68 -14.40
N ILE A 11 37.48 42.78 -15.35
CA ILE A 11 36.45 41.92 -15.95
C ILE A 11 36.02 40.93 -14.88
N LEU A 12 34.80 41.14 -14.38
CA LEU A 12 34.10 40.16 -13.47
C LEU A 12 33.58 39.03 -14.31
N LEU A 13 34.31 37.90 -14.35
CA LEU A 13 33.78 36.65 -14.93
C LEU A 13 32.67 36.11 -14.00
N LEU A 14 31.42 36.26 -14.40
CA LEU A 14 30.28 35.59 -13.82
C LEU A 14 30.38 34.06 -14.15
N LEU A 15 30.90 33.31 -13.21
CA LEU A 15 30.73 31.84 -13.20
C LEU A 15 29.27 31.54 -12.87
N ALA A 16 28.47 31.25 -13.90
CA ALA A 16 27.17 30.64 -13.71
C ALA A 16 27.37 29.22 -13.10
N PRO A 17 26.71 28.88 -12.00
CA PRO A 17 26.75 27.52 -11.51
C PRO A 17 26.04 26.65 -12.53
N LEU A 18 26.78 25.74 -13.18
CA LEU A 18 26.21 24.57 -13.85
C LEU A 18 25.56 23.74 -12.77
N PHE A 19 24.25 23.87 -12.62
CA PHE A 19 23.44 22.83 -12.01
C PHE A 19 23.51 21.62 -12.95
N ALA A 20 24.55 20.81 -12.83
CA ALA A 20 24.52 19.44 -13.25
C ALA A 20 23.44 18.79 -12.39
N GLY A 21 22.26 18.54 -12.98
CA GLY A 21 21.24 17.72 -12.37
C GLY A 21 21.90 16.41 -11.95
N ALA A 22 22.04 16.20 -10.67
CA ALA A 22 22.32 14.88 -10.15
C ALA A 22 21.14 13.99 -10.61
N GLN A 23 21.34 13.31 -11.74
CA GLN A 23 20.56 12.12 -12.06
C GLN A 23 20.87 11.17 -10.90
N GLY A 24 19.92 11.12 -9.94
CA GLY A 24 20.00 10.23 -8.80
C GLY A 24 20.25 8.82 -9.30
N ALA A 25 21.14 8.13 -8.61
CA ALA A 25 21.46 6.75 -8.84
C ALA A 25 20.18 5.97 -9.17
N ASP A 26 20.19 5.29 -10.31
CA ASP A 26 19.10 4.47 -10.81
C ASP A 26 18.79 3.41 -9.75
N SER A 27 17.87 3.72 -8.85
CA SER A 27 17.46 2.76 -7.84
C SER A 27 16.82 1.60 -8.61
N ALA A 28 17.36 0.38 -8.46
CA ALA A 28 16.93 -0.78 -9.21
C ALA A 28 15.40 -0.83 -9.34
N ALA A 29 14.89 -1.11 -10.55
CA ALA A 29 13.46 -1.14 -10.83
C ALA A 29 12.73 -2.11 -9.87
N PHE A 30 11.47 -1.83 -9.56
CA PHE A 30 10.63 -2.80 -8.87
C PHE A 30 10.33 -3.97 -9.80
N ILE A 31 10.34 -5.16 -9.23
CA ILE A 31 9.96 -6.38 -9.92
C ILE A 31 8.44 -6.46 -9.92
N ARG A 32 7.83 -6.43 -11.08
CA ARG A 32 6.40 -6.66 -11.26
C ARG A 32 6.16 -8.15 -11.47
N PRO A 33 5.37 -8.82 -10.61
CA PRO A 33 4.92 -10.17 -10.91
C PRO A 33 4.11 -10.22 -12.22
N PRO A 34 4.18 -11.30 -12.99
CA PRO A 34 3.34 -11.46 -14.17
C PRO A 34 1.86 -11.37 -13.83
N TYR A 35 1.07 -10.71 -14.68
CA TYR A 35 -0.39 -10.74 -14.56
C TYR A 35 -0.91 -12.14 -14.81
N LEU A 36 -1.97 -12.49 -14.10
CA LEU A 36 -2.59 -13.81 -14.23
C LEU A 36 -3.27 -13.97 -15.58
N GLN A 37 -3.32 -15.22 -16.02
CA GLN A 37 -4.04 -15.66 -17.20
C GLN A 37 -5.08 -16.71 -16.81
N PRO A 38 -6.15 -16.90 -17.62
CA PRO A 38 -7.06 -18.01 -17.40
C PRO A 38 -6.31 -19.36 -17.32
N GLY A 39 -6.63 -20.17 -16.31
CA GLY A 39 -5.96 -21.42 -16.00
C GLY A 39 -4.84 -21.29 -14.96
N ASP A 40 -4.42 -20.07 -14.58
CA ASP A 40 -3.46 -19.88 -13.49
C ASP A 40 -4.05 -20.24 -12.12
N THR A 41 -3.18 -20.56 -11.17
CA THR A 41 -3.56 -20.93 -9.82
C THR A 41 -3.26 -19.82 -8.82
N VAL A 42 -4.22 -19.53 -7.95
CA VAL A 42 -4.04 -18.69 -6.77
C VAL A 42 -3.99 -19.53 -5.50
N GLY A 43 -3.07 -19.19 -4.60
CA GLY A 43 -2.96 -19.76 -3.27
C GLY A 43 -3.68 -18.87 -2.25
N ILE A 44 -4.51 -19.42 -1.39
CA ILE A 44 -5.18 -18.71 -0.30
C ILE A 44 -4.62 -19.19 1.03
N VAL A 45 -4.13 -18.25 1.85
CA VAL A 45 -3.52 -18.53 3.15
C VAL A 45 -4.08 -17.60 4.23
N SER A 46 -4.04 -18.01 5.48
CA SER A 46 -4.43 -17.18 6.62
C SER A 46 -3.20 -16.81 7.47
N PRO A 47 -2.43 -15.78 7.08
CA PRO A 47 -1.17 -15.45 7.76
C PRO A 47 -1.39 -14.78 9.13
N ALA A 48 -2.62 -14.42 9.47
CA ALA A 48 -3.00 -13.66 10.64
C ALA A 48 -4.14 -14.32 11.44
N GLY A 49 -5.27 -13.65 11.53
CA GLY A 49 -6.43 -14.11 12.29
C GLY A 49 -7.17 -15.30 11.66
N LYS A 50 -7.79 -16.13 12.49
CA LYS A 50 -8.67 -17.21 12.03
C LYS A 50 -9.92 -16.69 11.35
N LEU A 51 -10.48 -17.50 10.45
CA LEU A 51 -11.70 -17.14 9.72
C LEU A 51 -12.92 -17.03 10.65
N PRO A 52 -13.86 -16.12 10.35
CA PRO A 52 -15.17 -16.12 10.97
C PRO A 52 -15.88 -17.48 10.79
N LEU A 53 -16.68 -17.87 11.78
CA LEU A 53 -17.37 -19.18 11.79
C LEU A 53 -18.30 -19.39 10.57
N LYS A 54 -18.85 -18.30 10.04
CA LYS A 54 -19.78 -18.32 8.90
C LYS A 54 -19.09 -18.23 7.53
N THR A 55 -17.76 -18.22 7.47
CA THR A 55 -17.03 -18.13 6.19
C THR A 55 -17.26 -19.39 5.38
N ASP A 56 -17.81 -19.22 4.19
CA ASP A 56 -18.07 -20.29 3.22
C ASP A 56 -16.93 -20.35 2.19
N THR A 57 -15.99 -21.27 2.44
CA THR A 57 -14.83 -21.46 1.56
C THR A 57 -15.20 -21.99 0.18
N ALA A 58 -16.34 -22.70 0.05
CA ALA A 58 -16.81 -23.20 -1.24
C ALA A 58 -17.27 -22.06 -2.15
N LYS A 59 -18.05 -21.11 -1.63
CA LYS A 59 -18.46 -19.91 -2.37
C LYS A 59 -17.29 -19.03 -2.77
N ILE A 60 -16.28 -18.92 -1.90
CA ILE A 60 -15.05 -18.18 -2.22
C ILE A 60 -14.31 -18.85 -3.36
N ARG A 61 -14.14 -20.16 -3.32
CA ARG A 61 -13.58 -20.94 -4.43
C ARG A 61 -14.36 -20.70 -5.71
N GLU A 62 -15.67 -20.88 -5.69
CA GLU A 62 -16.56 -20.68 -6.84
C GLU A 62 -16.40 -19.27 -7.44
N ARG A 63 -16.36 -18.22 -6.61
CA ARG A 63 -16.14 -16.84 -7.06
C ARG A 63 -14.81 -16.70 -7.78
N ILE A 64 -13.71 -17.20 -7.23
CA ILE A 64 -12.38 -17.03 -7.84
C ILE A 64 -12.26 -17.94 -9.09
N GLU A 65 -12.84 -19.13 -9.08
CA GLU A 65 -12.88 -20.02 -10.24
C GLU A 65 -13.74 -19.44 -11.38
N SER A 66 -14.75 -18.63 -11.05
CA SER A 66 -15.52 -17.90 -12.09
C SER A 66 -14.70 -16.85 -12.84
N TRP A 67 -13.54 -16.44 -12.33
CA TRP A 67 -12.57 -15.61 -13.02
C TRP A 67 -11.68 -16.40 -14.00
N GLY A 68 -11.87 -17.71 -14.10
CA GLY A 68 -11.05 -18.61 -14.91
C GLY A 68 -9.78 -19.09 -14.21
N LEU A 69 -9.66 -18.93 -12.91
CA LEU A 69 -8.48 -19.30 -12.10
C LEU A 69 -8.73 -20.61 -11.34
N HIS A 70 -7.65 -21.28 -10.94
CA HIS A 70 -7.70 -22.40 -10.00
C HIS A 70 -7.36 -21.93 -8.58
N VAL A 71 -7.92 -22.60 -7.55
CA VAL A 71 -7.73 -22.23 -6.14
C VAL A 71 -7.07 -23.35 -5.36
N LYS A 72 -5.96 -23.03 -4.69
CA LYS A 72 -5.34 -23.87 -3.65
C LYS A 72 -5.50 -23.19 -2.29
N PHE A 73 -5.98 -23.90 -1.29
CA PHE A 73 -6.00 -23.43 0.09
C PHE A 73 -4.78 -23.95 0.85
N GLY A 74 -4.20 -23.12 1.72
CA GLY A 74 -3.23 -23.55 2.71
C GLY A 74 -3.85 -24.62 3.64
N ALA A 75 -3.05 -25.54 4.13
CA ALA A 75 -3.54 -26.65 4.95
C ALA A 75 -4.24 -26.18 6.23
N HIS A 76 -3.74 -25.06 6.80
CA HIS A 76 -4.22 -24.47 8.06
C HIS A 76 -5.07 -23.19 7.86
N CYS A 77 -5.38 -22.82 6.61
CA CYS A 77 -6.06 -21.55 6.34
C CYS A 77 -7.47 -21.46 6.96
N ALA A 78 -8.11 -22.59 7.23
CA ALA A 78 -9.42 -22.67 7.86
C ALA A 78 -9.36 -23.16 9.33
N ASP A 79 -8.19 -23.35 9.92
CA ASP A 79 -8.02 -23.80 11.29
C ASP A 79 -8.62 -22.82 12.30
N ARG A 80 -9.23 -23.35 13.36
CA ARG A 80 -9.97 -22.60 14.37
C ARG A 80 -9.65 -23.00 15.80
N GLU A 81 -8.69 -23.87 16.00
CA GLU A 81 -8.33 -24.41 17.32
C GLU A 81 -7.68 -23.33 18.21
N GLN A 82 -6.88 -22.46 17.61
CA GLN A 82 -6.28 -21.35 18.34
C GLN A 82 -7.33 -20.29 18.70
N PRO A 83 -7.20 -19.62 19.85
CA PRO A 83 -8.17 -18.59 20.27
C PRO A 83 -8.31 -17.46 19.25
N TYR A 84 -7.22 -17.02 18.62
CA TYR A 84 -7.18 -15.86 17.73
C TYR A 84 -6.63 -16.17 16.34
N PHE A 85 -5.49 -16.87 16.24
CA PHE A 85 -4.78 -17.12 14.98
C PHE A 85 -5.39 -18.31 14.20
N ALA A 86 -5.08 -18.36 12.91
CA ALA A 86 -5.39 -19.50 12.05
C ALA A 86 -4.32 -20.59 12.14
N GLY A 87 -4.03 -21.09 13.35
CA GLY A 87 -2.95 -22.02 13.65
C GLY A 87 -1.78 -21.35 14.39
N THR A 88 -0.75 -22.13 14.68
CA THR A 88 0.51 -21.65 15.26
C THR A 88 1.28 -20.78 14.27
N ASP A 89 2.29 -20.03 14.74
CA ASP A 89 3.14 -19.24 13.85
C ASP A 89 3.84 -20.15 12.81
N ALA A 90 4.29 -21.33 13.21
CA ALA A 90 4.94 -22.29 12.33
C ALA A 90 4.01 -22.84 11.24
N GLU A 91 2.77 -23.15 11.56
CA GLU A 91 1.76 -23.66 10.61
C GLU A 91 1.40 -22.58 9.59
N ARG A 92 1.13 -21.35 10.05
CA ARG A 92 0.81 -20.20 9.17
C ARG A 92 2.00 -19.85 8.26
N ALA A 93 3.21 -19.86 8.80
CA ALA A 93 4.43 -19.63 8.03
C ALA A 93 4.66 -20.74 6.99
N ALA A 94 4.46 -22.01 7.36
CA ALA A 94 4.60 -23.14 6.45
C ALA A 94 3.56 -23.09 5.30
N ASP A 95 2.33 -22.67 5.58
CA ASP A 95 1.33 -22.48 4.53
C ASP A 95 1.71 -21.35 3.57
N LEU A 96 2.14 -20.20 4.11
CA LEU A 96 2.60 -19.08 3.30
C LEU A 96 3.81 -19.50 2.44
N GLN A 97 4.85 -20.06 3.05
CA GLN A 97 6.06 -20.49 2.35
C GLN A 97 5.76 -21.50 1.23
N ARG A 98 4.88 -22.48 1.51
CA ARG A 98 4.48 -23.49 0.52
C ARG A 98 3.83 -22.88 -0.71
N MET A 99 2.98 -21.86 -0.54
CA MET A 99 2.37 -21.14 -1.66
C MET A 99 3.38 -20.25 -2.41
N LEU A 100 4.33 -19.69 -1.69
CA LEU A 100 5.42 -18.91 -2.31
C LEU A 100 6.36 -19.80 -3.12
N ASP A 101 6.62 -21.01 -2.66
CA ASP A 101 7.54 -21.97 -3.32
C ASP A 101 6.87 -22.76 -4.47
N ASP A 102 5.56 -22.92 -4.46
CA ASP A 102 4.85 -23.71 -5.48
C ASP A 102 4.85 -22.99 -6.85
N PRO A 103 5.54 -23.54 -7.88
CA PRO A 103 5.68 -22.88 -9.18
C PRO A 103 4.34 -22.73 -9.94
N SER A 104 3.33 -23.54 -9.58
CA SER A 104 1.99 -23.44 -10.18
C SER A 104 1.19 -22.25 -9.64
N VAL A 105 1.51 -21.75 -8.44
CA VAL A 105 0.83 -20.62 -7.81
C VAL A 105 1.40 -19.32 -8.38
N LYS A 106 0.53 -18.42 -8.89
CA LYS A 106 0.90 -17.12 -9.48
C LYS A 106 0.57 -15.93 -8.58
N ALA A 107 -0.40 -16.11 -7.69
CA ALA A 107 -0.72 -15.12 -6.66
C ALA A 107 -0.99 -15.81 -5.32
N VAL A 108 -0.58 -15.17 -4.22
CA VAL A 108 -0.91 -15.58 -2.86
C VAL A 108 -1.81 -14.53 -2.25
N ILE A 109 -3.04 -14.94 -1.92
CA ILE A 109 -4.08 -14.05 -1.39
C ILE A 109 -4.27 -14.37 0.09
N ALA A 110 -4.10 -13.37 0.96
CA ALA A 110 -4.46 -13.51 2.36
C ALA A 110 -5.97 -13.67 2.50
N PHE A 111 -6.41 -14.68 3.24
CA PHE A 111 -7.83 -14.95 3.44
C PHE A 111 -8.51 -13.83 4.23
N ARG A 112 -7.85 -13.35 5.29
CA ARG A 112 -8.21 -12.18 6.09
C ARG A 112 -6.98 -11.60 6.79
N GLY A 113 -7.14 -10.38 7.30
CA GLY A 113 -6.20 -9.73 8.21
C GLY A 113 -6.43 -10.07 9.68
N GLY A 114 -6.34 -9.09 10.53
CA GLY A 114 -6.38 -9.16 11.98
C GLY A 114 -5.04 -8.74 12.57
N TYR A 115 -4.31 -9.66 13.17
CA TYR A 115 -2.95 -9.48 13.66
C TYR A 115 -2.18 -10.79 13.49
N GLY A 116 -0.90 -10.71 13.21
CA GLY A 116 -0.01 -11.85 13.29
C GLY A 116 0.93 -12.07 12.11
N SER A 117 0.77 -11.37 10.99
CA SER A 117 1.66 -11.50 9.83
C SER A 117 3.10 -11.10 10.17
N VAL A 118 3.31 -10.12 11.03
CA VAL A 118 4.63 -9.71 11.52
C VAL A 118 5.41 -10.86 12.18
N ARG A 119 4.71 -11.79 12.82
CA ARG A 119 5.30 -12.95 13.50
C ARG A 119 5.86 -13.98 12.53
N LEU A 120 5.41 -13.92 11.26
CA LEU A 120 5.83 -14.85 10.21
C LEU A 120 7.12 -14.41 9.49
N LEU A 121 7.45 -13.11 9.49
CA LEU A 121 8.60 -12.57 8.76
C LEU A 121 9.92 -13.28 9.10
N PRO A 122 10.22 -13.63 10.37
CA PRO A 122 11.44 -14.37 10.69
C PRO A 122 11.40 -15.87 10.26
N LEU A 123 10.24 -16.37 9.86
CA LEU A 123 9.99 -17.79 9.57
C LEU A 123 9.81 -18.08 8.08
N VAL A 124 9.68 -17.03 7.24
CA VAL A 124 9.44 -17.17 5.80
C VAL A 124 10.58 -16.54 4.99
N ASP A 125 10.93 -17.20 3.89
CA ASP A 125 11.89 -16.67 2.93
C ASP A 125 11.15 -15.99 1.77
N LEU A 126 11.05 -14.66 1.84
CA LEU A 126 10.47 -13.83 0.78
C LEU A 126 11.47 -13.52 -0.34
N ALA A 127 12.78 -13.73 -0.15
CA ALA A 127 13.81 -13.35 -1.11
C ALA A 127 13.66 -14.11 -2.44
N ARG A 128 13.14 -15.34 -2.38
CA ARG A 128 12.85 -16.17 -3.57
C ARG A 128 11.88 -15.53 -4.56
N LEU A 129 11.02 -14.61 -4.10
CA LEU A 129 10.12 -13.84 -4.96
C LEU A 129 10.87 -12.89 -5.91
N ARG A 130 12.16 -12.65 -5.71
CA ARG A 130 12.97 -11.90 -6.68
C ARG A 130 13.26 -12.71 -7.95
N GLU A 131 13.36 -14.03 -7.82
CA GLU A 131 13.62 -14.97 -8.94
C GLU A 131 12.31 -15.48 -9.55
N HIS A 132 11.30 -15.69 -8.70
CA HIS A 132 9.99 -16.22 -9.07
C HIS A 132 8.87 -15.32 -8.53
N PRO A 133 8.70 -14.12 -9.11
CA PRO A 133 7.79 -13.12 -8.58
C PRO A 133 6.33 -13.58 -8.68
N LYS A 134 5.58 -13.36 -7.59
CA LYS A 134 4.16 -13.65 -7.45
C LYS A 134 3.46 -12.47 -6.80
N TRP A 135 2.21 -12.24 -7.16
CA TRP A 135 1.39 -11.28 -6.47
C TRP A 135 1.11 -11.74 -5.03
N VAL A 136 1.35 -10.87 -4.06
CA VAL A 136 0.88 -11.03 -2.68
C VAL A 136 -0.22 -10.00 -2.46
N VAL A 137 -1.38 -10.49 -2.04
CA VAL A 137 -2.62 -9.71 -1.97
C VAL A 137 -3.17 -9.68 -0.56
N GLY A 138 -3.62 -8.50 -0.13
CA GLY A 138 -4.33 -8.28 1.12
C GLY A 138 -4.22 -6.84 1.58
N PHE A 139 -4.81 -6.52 2.73
CA PHE A 139 -4.76 -5.22 3.37
C PHE A 139 -4.76 -5.36 4.90
N SER A 140 -4.87 -4.26 5.65
CA SER A 140 -4.85 -4.32 7.11
C SER A 140 -3.52 -4.88 7.63
N ASP A 141 -3.51 -5.94 8.43
CA ASP A 141 -2.32 -6.60 8.96
C ASP A 141 -1.32 -7.05 7.86
N ILE A 142 -1.82 -7.32 6.64
CA ILE A 142 -0.99 -7.71 5.49
C ILE A 142 -0.07 -6.56 5.02
N THR A 143 -0.31 -5.35 5.45
CA THR A 143 0.60 -4.21 5.25
C THR A 143 2.04 -4.56 5.66
N MET A 144 2.24 -5.38 6.69
CA MET A 144 3.56 -5.83 7.10
C MET A 144 4.29 -6.66 6.01
N LEU A 145 3.56 -7.54 5.31
CA LEU A 145 4.12 -8.27 4.16
C LEU A 145 4.39 -7.34 2.98
N HIS A 146 3.53 -6.36 2.73
CA HIS A 146 3.76 -5.35 1.69
C HIS A 146 5.02 -4.52 1.95
N LEU A 147 5.27 -4.13 3.20
CA LEU A 147 6.49 -3.41 3.58
C LEU A 147 7.74 -4.27 3.36
N ALA A 148 7.69 -5.56 3.71
CA ALA A 148 8.77 -6.51 3.47
C ALA A 148 9.04 -6.69 1.96
N LEU A 149 7.99 -6.81 1.14
CA LEU A 149 8.11 -6.90 -0.32
C LEU A 149 8.63 -5.60 -0.94
N ARG A 150 8.20 -4.44 -0.42
CA ARG A 150 8.73 -3.14 -0.85
C ARG A 150 10.25 -3.07 -0.66
N LYS A 151 10.77 -3.56 0.46
CA LYS A 151 12.21 -3.62 0.71
C LYS A 151 12.93 -4.52 -0.29
N LEU A 152 12.31 -5.60 -0.71
CA LEU A 152 12.82 -6.48 -1.77
C LEU A 152 12.59 -5.90 -3.18
N ARG A 153 11.96 -4.74 -3.28
CA ARG A 153 11.58 -4.07 -4.53
C ARG A 153 10.68 -4.94 -5.41
N ILE A 154 9.66 -5.53 -4.81
CA ILE A 154 8.66 -6.37 -5.47
C ILE A 154 7.30 -5.67 -5.32
N GLU A 155 6.56 -5.53 -6.42
CA GLU A 155 5.19 -5.03 -6.39
C GLU A 155 4.25 -6.02 -5.70
N SER A 156 3.24 -5.49 -5.02
CA SER A 156 2.19 -6.27 -4.36
C SER A 156 0.84 -5.57 -4.50
N ILE A 157 -0.24 -6.21 -4.08
CA ILE A 157 -1.59 -5.64 -4.20
C ILE A 157 -2.19 -5.43 -2.81
N HIS A 158 -2.35 -4.14 -2.42
CA HIS A 158 -3.24 -3.77 -1.32
C HIS A 158 -4.67 -3.85 -1.86
N GLY A 159 -5.48 -4.72 -1.31
CA GLY A 159 -6.83 -4.93 -1.83
C GLY A 159 -7.65 -5.91 -1.02
N PRO A 160 -8.90 -6.13 -1.43
CA PRO A 160 -9.86 -6.94 -0.70
C PRO A 160 -9.38 -8.37 -0.50
N MET A 161 -9.81 -8.95 0.62
CA MET A 161 -9.51 -10.33 0.99
C MET A 161 -10.78 -11.18 0.94
N PRO A 162 -10.68 -12.47 0.57
CA PRO A 162 -11.86 -13.31 0.31
C PRO A 162 -12.88 -13.41 1.44
N ALA A 163 -12.44 -13.27 2.71
CA ALA A 163 -13.36 -13.27 3.85
C ALA A 163 -14.34 -12.08 3.86
N GLY A 164 -14.06 -11.03 3.08
CA GLY A 164 -14.91 -9.85 2.91
C GLY A 164 -15.72 -9.85 1.61
N PHE A 165 -15.65 -10.87 0.78
CA PHE A 165 -16.43 -10.94 -0.46
C PHE A 165 -17.92 -11.06 -0.18
N HIS A 166 -18.74 -10.42 -1.02
CA HIS A 166 -20.18 -10.47 -0.95
C HIS A 166 -20.75 -11.67 -1.72
N PHE A 167 -21.72 -12.34 -1.10
CA PHE A 167 -22.39 -13.52 -1.67
C PHE A 167 -23.93 -13.41 -1.59
N ASP A 168 -24.43 -12.18 -1.52
CA ASP A 168 -25.88 -11.89 -1.43
C ASP A 168 -26.57 -11.71 -2.80
N GLY A 169 -25.85 -12.00 -3.87
CA GLY A 169 -26.34 -11.88 -5.26
C GLY A 169 -26.24 -10.49 -5.84
N LYS A 170 -25.67 -9.51 -5.11
CA LYS A 170 -25.37 -8.18 -5.62
C LYS A 170 -23.97 -8.13 -6.26
N GLU A 171 -23.72 -7.03 -6.93
CA GLU A 171 -22.38 -6.70 -7.41
C GLU A 171 -21.41 -6.58 -6.23
N ASP A 172 -20.19 -7.00 -6.43
CA ASP A 172 -19.09 -6.91 -5.49
C ASP A 172 -17.94 -6.12 -6.13
N PRO A 173 -17.98 -4.78 -6.09
CA PRO A 173 -16.94 -3.95 -6.71
C PRO A 173 -15.55 -4.21 -6.12
N SER A 174 -15.49 -4.62 -4.84
CA SER A 174 -14.25 -5.00 -4.19
C SER A 174 -13.63 -6.23 -4.84
N ALA A 175 -14.38 -7.33 -4.94
CA ALA A 175 -13.91 -8.55 -5.58
C ALA A 175 -13.59 -8.34 -7.07
N GLU A 176 -14.40 -7.55 -7.79
CA GLU A 176 -14.15 -7.22 -9.19
C GLU A 176 -12.87 -6.40 -9.36
N SER A 177 -12.60 -5.42 -8.49
CA SER A 177 -11.36 -4.65 -8.53
C SER A 177 -10.12 -5.53 -8.32
N LEU A 178 -10.22 -6.54 -7.45
CA LEU A 178 -9.15 -7.52 -7.28
C LEU A 178 -8.93 -8.36 -8.54
N ARG A 179 -10.00 -8.82 -9.19
CA ARG A 179 -9.90 -9.51 -10.48
C ARG A 179 -9.17 -8.62 -11.48
N GLN A 180 -9.63 -7.39 -11.66
CA GLN A 180 -9.02 -6.43 -12.58
C GLN A 180 -7.53 -6.21 -12.29
N ALA A 181 -7.15 -6.07 -11.01
CA ALA A 181 -5.76 -5.90 -10.63
C ALA A 181 -4.92 -7.15 -10.94
N LEU A 182 -5.42 -8.35 -10.65
CA LEU A 182 -4.71 -9.60 -10.94
C LEU A 182 -4.48 -9.80 -12.45
N PHE A 183 -5.41 -9.37 -13.29
CA PHE A 183 -5.32 -9.48 -14.76
C PHE A 183 -4.68 -8.24 -15.44
N GLY A 184 -4.27 -7.22 -14.67
CA GLY A 184 -3.59 -6.02 -15.18
C GLY A 184 -4.52 -5.00 -15.83
N GLU A 185 -5.80 -5.05 -15.52
CA GLU A 185 -6.82 -4.16 -16.08
C GLU A 185 -6.96 -2.83 -15.30
N THR A 186 -6.46 -2.77 -14.06
CA THR A 186 -6.51 -1.55 -13.22
C THR A 186 -5.51 -0.52 -13.75
N VAL A 187 -6.01 0.60 -14.26
CA VAL A 187 -5.18 1.68 -14.82
C VAL A 187 -5.36 3.01 -14.11
N CYS A 188 -6.56 3.28 -13.56
CA CYS A 188 -6.89 4.52 -12.88
C CYS A 188 -8.02 4.30 -11.88
N ILE A 189 -7.97 5.02 -10.75
CA ILE A 189 -9.07 5.12 -9.80
C ILE A 189 -9.43 6.59 -9.68
N GLU A 190 -10.69 6.91 -9.94
CA GLU A 190 -11.27 8.23 -9.77
C GLU A 190 -11.92 8.35 -8.39
N VAL A 191 -11.84 9.52 -7.80
CA VAL A 191 -12.32 9.80 -6.44
C VAL A 191 -13.11 11.10 -6.46
N GLU A 192 -14.29 11.08 -5.86
CA GLU A 192 -15.15 12.25 -5.72
C GLU A 192 -14.46 13.39 -4.95
N PRO A 193 -14.87 14.64 -5.16
CA PRO A 193 -14.34 15.79 -4.43
C PRO A 193 -14.49 15.62 -2.92
N HIS A 194 -13.46 15.98 -2.17
CA HIS A 194 -13.48 16.00 -0.71
C HIS A 194 -13.01 17.37 -0.18
N PRO A 195 -13.68 17.94 0.87
CA PRO A 195 -13.35 19.30 1.36
C PRO A 195 -11.92 19.48 1.86
N LEU A 196 -11.25 18.39 2.23
CA LEU A 196 -9.85 18.40 2.71
C LEU A 196 -8.83 18.11 1.62
N ASN A 197 -9.26 17.83 0.38
CA ASN A 197 -8.34 17.62 -0.74
C ASN A 197 -7.39 18.81 -0.91
N GLN A 198 -6.15 18.52 -1.28
CA GLN A 198 -5.17 19.53 -1.66
C GLN A 198 -4.85 19.41 -3.14
N PRO A 199 -5.11 20.47 -3.93
CA PRO A 199 -4.94 20.43 -5.37
C PRO A 199 -3.48 20.31 -5.78
N GLY A 200 -3.26 19.74 -6.95
CA GLY A 200 -1.95 19.61 -7.59
C GLY A 200 -1.79 18.28 -8.32
N THR A 201 -0.64 18.11 -8.96
CA THR A 201 -0.28 16.87 -9.64
C THR A 201 1.14 16.46 -9.26
N ALA A 202 1.30 15.20 -8.88
CA ALA A 202 2.62 14.64 -8.55
C ALA A 202 2.70 13.15 -8.87
N SER A 203 3.93 12.67 -9.11
CA SER A 203 4.18 11.25 -9.37
C SER A 203 5.20 10.69 -8.39
N GLY A 204 5.00 9.45 -7.99
CA GLY A 204 5.89 8.73 -7.09
C GLY A 204 5.53 7.24 -7.05
N ARG A 205 6.22 6.46 -6.24
CA ARG A 205 5.85 5.06 -6.01
C ARG A 205 4.81 4.96 -4.90
N LEU A 206 3.73 4.24 -5.16
CA LEU A 206 2.69 4.01 -4.16
C LEU A 206 3.23 3.04 -3.09
N ALA A 207 3.16 3.46 -1.84
CA ALA A 207 3.59 2.65 -0.69
C ALA A 207 2.72 2.98 0.52
N GLY A 208 2.58 2.04 1.44
CA GLY A 208 1.82 2.25 2.67
C GLY A 208 0.79 1.16 2.93
N GLY A 209 -0.36 1.53 3.46
CA GLY A 209 -1.46 0.69 3.89
C GLY A 209 -1.99 1.10 5.27
N ASN A 210 -2.21 0.13 6.17
CA ASN A 210 -2.71 0.42 7.52
C ASN A 210 -1.69 1.21 8.34
N LEU A 211 -2.12 2.37 8.88
CA LEU A 211 -1.24 3.33 9.55
C LEU A 211 -0.60 2.75 10.82
N THR A 212 -1.36 2.02 11.64
CA THR A 212 -0.84 1.35 12.83
C THR A 212 0.23 0.32 12.46
N VAL A 213 0.03 -0.45 11.39
CA VAL A 213 1.00 -1.44 10.94
C VAL A 213 2.26 -0.78 10.38
N ILE A 214 2.13 0.29 9.59
CA ILE A 214 3.27 1.10 9.12
C ILE A 214 4.10 1.57 10.32
N ARG A 215 3.44 2.09 11.36
CA ARG A 215 4.14 2.58 12.57
C ARG A 215 4.75 1.46 13.40
N SER A 216 4.18 0.26 13.39
CA SER A 216 4.74 -0.90 14.10
C SER A 216 6.01 -1.45 13.45
N ALA A 217 6.28 -1.10 12.20
CA ALA A 217 7.49 -1.47 11.47
C ALA A 217 8.67 -0.53 11.73
N ASP A 218 8.50 0.57 12.47
CA ASP A 218 9.60 1.51 12.75
C ASP A 218 10.75 0.85 13.50
N GLY A 219 11.97 1.13 13.04
CA GLY A 219 13.19 0.55 13.57
C GLY A 219 13.39 -0.93 13.23
N THR A 220 12.53 -1.52 12.41
CA THR A 220 12.69 -2.87 11.88
C THR A 220 13.22 -2.83 10.44
N PRO A 221 13.67 -3.98 9.90
CA PRO A 221 14.07 -4.05 8.49
C PRO A 221 12.98 -3.65 7.48
N GLU A 222 11.71 -3.75 7.84
CA GLU A 222 10.54 -3.45 7.00
C GLU A 222 10.08 -1.99 7.10
N GLU A 223 10.80 -1.17 7.84
CA GLU A 223 10.49 0.23 8.01
C GLU A 223 10.26 0.96 6.68
N LEU A 224 9.18 1.75 6.61
CA LEU A 224 8.93 2.63 5.46
C LEU A 224 9.91 3.80 5.52
N THR A 225 10.84 3.83 4.55
CA THR A 225 11.88 4.86 4.44
C THR A 225 11.51 5.91 3.39
N ALA A 226 12.10 7.11 3.53
CA ALA A 226 11.92 8.23 2.61
C ALA A 226 12.99 8.28 1.49
N GLU A 227 13.60 7.14 1.14
CA GLU A 227 14.74 7.08 0.20
C GLU A 227 14.39 7.38 -1.25
N GLU A 228 13.12 7.24 -1.63
CA GLU A 228 12.64 7.50 -2.99
C GLU A 228 11.36 8.34 -2.99
N PRO A 229 11.05 9.04 -4.11
CA PRO A 229 9.80 9.77 -4.27
C PRO A 229 8.59 8.86 -4.06
N THR A 230 7.88 9.06 -2.94
CA THR A 230 6.80 8.18 -2.49
C THR A 230 5.45 8.88 -2.55
N VAL A 231 4.42 8.18 -3.02
CA VAL A 231 3.01 8.47 -2.78
C VAL A 231 2.58 7.60 -1.61
N LEU A 232 2.21 8.21 -0.50
CA LEU A 232 1.87 7.50 0.72
C LEU A 232 0.38 7.17 0.75
N LEU A 233 0.03 5.88 0.77
CA LEU A 233 -1.31 5.39 1.07
C LEU A 233 -1.43 5.13 2.57
N ILE A 234 -2.46 5.68 3.22
CA ILE A 234 -2.81 5.37 4.62
C ILE A 234 -4.29 5.13 4.78
N GLU A 235 -4.63 4.14 5.59
CA GLU A 235 -6.00 3.83 6.03
C GLU A 235 -5.95 3.30 7.47
N GLU A 236 -7.09 3.26 8.18
CA GLU A 236 -7.13 2.74 9.55
C GLU A 236 -8.55 2.33 9.97
N VAL A 237 -8.64 1.45 10.99
CA VAL A 237 -9.92 1.03 11.57
C VAL A 237 -9.85 0.89 13.09
N GLY A 238 -10.90 1.34 13.77
CA GLY A 238 -11.13 1.06 15.20
C GLY A 238 -10.12 1.72 16.14
N GLU A 239 -9.37 2.74 15.68
CA GLU A 239 -8.32 3.36 16.47
C GLU A 239 -8.83 4.64 17.17
N PHE A 240 -8.18 5.03 18.27
CA PHE A 240 -8.45 6.32 18.92
C PHE A 240 -7.81 7.46 18.14
N VAL A 241 -8.55 8.54 17.94
CA VAL A 241 -8.07 9.72 17.19
C VAL A 241 -6.76 10.29 17.76
N TYR A 242 -6.58 10.31 19.09
CA TYR A 242 -5.32 10.76 19.69
C TYR A 242 -4.11 9.88 19.32
N ARG A 243 -4.34 8.61 18.95
CA ARG A 243 -3.28 7.72 18.48
C ARG A 243 -2.98 7.99 17.01
N ILE A 244 -4.01 8.31 16.20
CA ILE A 244 -3.80 8.82 14.83
C ILE A 244 -2.90 10.04 14.86
N ASP A 245 -3.21 11.04 15.71
CA ASP A 245 -2.36 12.22 15.90
C ASP A 245 -0.92 11.84 16.30
N ARG A 246 -0.77 10.95 17.28
CA ARG A 246 0.56 10.47 17.70
C ARG A 246 1.34 9.79 16.58
N MET A 247 0.68 8.97 15.76
CA MET A 247 1.31 8.29 14.63
C MET A 247 1.73 9.29 13.55
N MET A 248 0.88 10.23 13.18
CA MET A 248 1.21 11.30 12.23
C MET A 248 2.35 12.19 12.75
N GLN A 249 2.30 12.59 14.04
CA GLN A 249 3.38 13.33 14.69
C GLN A 249 4.71 12.57 14.64
N SER A 250 4.67 11.26 14.83
CA SER A 250 5.87 10.43 14.76
C SER A 250 6.42 10.32 13.34
N LEU A 251 5.56 10.16 12.31
CA LEU A 251 5.97 10.20 10.90
C LEU A 251 6.63 11.55 10.55
N ALA A 252 6.04 12.65 10.99
CA ALA A 252 6.59 13.99 10.76
C ALA A 252 7.97 14.16 11.41
N ARG A 253 8.11 13.79 12.69
CA ARG A 253 9.36 13.96 13.45
C ARG A 253 10.50 13.02 13.03
N SER A 254 10.16 11.88 12.44
CA SER A 254 11.14 10.92 11.91
C SER A 254 11.56 11.22 10.45
N GLY A 255 11.11 12.35 9.88
CA GLY A 255 11.44 12.75 8.51
C GLY A 255 10.73 11.95 7.40
N LYS A 256 9.81 11.06 7.77
CA LYS A 256 9.14 10.17 6.79
C LYS A 256 8.14 10.89 5.88
N LEU A 257 7.79 12.12 6.20
CA LEU A 257 6.95 12.96 5.36
C LEU A 257 7.75 13.82 4.37
N GLU A 258 9.09 13.90 4.47
CA GLU A 258 9.92 14.86 3.72
C GLU A 258 10.02 14.53 2.22
N ASN A 259 10.03 13.27 1.84
CA ASN A 259 10.15 12.83 0.44
C ASN A 259 8.81 12.42 -0.19
N LEU A 260 7.70 12.75 0.47
CA LEU A 260 6.39 12.47 -0.11
C LEU A 260 6.14 13.39 -1.32
N ARG A 261 5.55 12.79 -2.34
CA ARG A 261 5.08 13.49 -3.55
C ARG A 261 3.58 13.74 -3.52
N ALA A 262 2.84 12.84 -2.90
CA ALA A 262 1.41 12.97 -2.64
C ALA A 262 1.03 12.09 -1.45
N VAL A 263 -0.14 12.34 -0.89
CA VAL A 263 -0.76 11.45 0.12
C VAL A 263 -2.12 11.02 -0.40
N VAL A 264 -2.38 9.72 -0.33
CA VAL A 264 -3.67 9.10 -0.64
C VAL A 264 -4.24 8.60 0.69
N VAL A 265 -5.27 9.28 1.17
CA VAL A 265 -5.94 8.96 2.43
C VAL A 265 -7.17 8.12 2.13
N GLY A 266 -7.08 6.84 2.47
CA GLY A 266 -8.18 5.90 2.42
C GLY A 266 -9.19 6.15 3.55
N HIS A 267 -9.94 5.12 3.90
CA HIS A 267 -10.93 5.26 4.94
C HIS A 267 -10.33 5.10 6.34
N PHE A 268 -10.76 5.98 7.24
CA PHE A 268 -10.50 5.94 8.67
C PHE A 268 -11.83 5.64 9.37
N SER A 269 -12.16 4.36 9.45
CA SER A 269 -13.47 3.86 9.89
C SER A 269 -13.47 3.48 11.38
N GLU A 270 -14.66 3.54 12.01
CA GLU A 270 -14.88 3.15 13.41
C GLU A 270 -13.96 3.88 14.41
N MET A 271 -13.60 5.13 14.12
CA MET A 271 -12.70 5.92 14.95
C MET A 271 -13.29 6.25 16.31
N LEU A 272 -12.48 6.20 17.36
CA LEU A 272 -12.88 6.40 18.75
C LEU A 272 -12.36 7.72 19.32
N GLY A 273 -13.13 8.33 20.23
CA GLY A 273 -12.69 9.47 21.02
C GLY A 273 -12.63 10.81 20.28
N MET A 274 -13.28 10.96 19.13
CA MET A 274 -13.29 12.17 18.32
C MET A 274 -13.85 13.38 19.10
N GLU A 275 -14.97 13.24 19.77
CA GLU A 275 -15.58 14.30 20.58
C GLU A 275 -14.64 14.80 21.67
N LYS A 276 -14.00 13.87 22.39
CA LYS A 276 -13.03 14.20 23.44
C LYS A 276 -11.78 14.89 22.91
N PHE A 277 -11.39 14.60 21.68
CA PHE A 277 -10.26 15.23 20.99
C PHE A 277 -10.64 16.55 20.31
N GLY A 278 -11.92 16.85 20.20
CA GLY A 278 -12.42 18.09 19.62
C GLY A 278 -12.33 18.16 18.09
N VAL A 279 -12.39 17.03 17.40
CA VAL A 279 -12.37 16.94 15.93
C VAL A 279 -13.62 16.26 15.39
N ALA A 280 -14.03 16.64 14.18
CA ALA A 280 -15.19 16.05 13.52
C ALA A 280 -14.90 14.64 13.01
N ASP A 281 -13.68 14.40 12.50
CA ASP A 281 -13.22 13.11 12.04
C ASP A 281 -11.67 13.01 12.10
N ALA A 282 -11.14 11.82 11.86
CA ALA A 282 -9.70 11.58 11.84
C ALA A 282 -9.01 12.27 10.65
N CYS A 283 -9.72 12.52 9.55
CA CYS A 283 -9.16 13.18 8.36
C CYS A 283 -8.74 14.62 8.68
N ALA A 284 -9.43 15.31 9.60
CA ALA A 284 -9.03 16.64 10.06
C ALA A 284 -7.64 16.61 10.73
N VAL A 285 -7.35 15.58 11.52
CA VAL A 285 -6.03 15.38 12.13
C VAL A 285 -4.97 15.15 11.05
N ILE A 286 -5.23 14.24 10.11
CA ILE A 286 -4.28 13.95 9.01
C ILE A 286 -4.01 15.22 8.18
N SER A 287 -5.07 15.98 7.86
CA SER A 287 -4.96 17.23 7.11
C SER A 287 -4.04 18.25 7.78
N ALA A 288 -4.01 18.32 9.12
CA ALA A 288 -3.12 19.21 9.84
C ALA A 288 -1.62 18.91 9.60
N TYR A 289 -1.27 17.65 9.35
CA TYR A 289 0.10 17.23 9.02
C TYR A 289 0.42 17.28 7.53
N THR A 290 -0.57 17.08 6.67
CA THR A 290 -0.33 17.03 5.22
C THR A 290 -0.41 18.40 4.56
N ARG A 291 -1.25 19.30 5.08
CA ARG A 291 -1.43 20.66 4.54
C ARG A 291 -0.11 21.46 4.47
N PRO A 292 0.77 21.46 5.49
CA PRO A 292 2.04 22.18 5.42
C PRO A 292 3.04 21.66 4.39
N LEU A 293 2.84 20.43 3.87
CA LEU A 293 3.75 19.83 2.90
C LEU A 293 3.61 20.46 1.50
N GLY A 294 2.48 21.10 1.19
CA GLY A 294 2.24 21.74 -0.12
C GLY A 294 2.23 20.77 -1.30
N ILE A 295 1.86 19.51 -1.05
CA ILE A 295 1.77 18.44 -2.05
C ILE A 295 0.30 18.03 -2.27
N PRO A 296 -0.06 17.37 -3.39
CA PRO A 296 -1.40 16.84 -3.60
C PRO A 296 -1.80 15.86 -2.49
N VAL A 297 -3.03 15.99 -1.99
CA VAL A 297 -3.61 15.07 -1.00
C VAL A 297 -5.02 14.70 -1.41
N VAL A 298 -5.28 13.40 -1.51
CA VAL A 298 -6.60 12.82 -1.80
C VAL A 298 -7.19 12.29 -0.51
N PHE A 299 -8.41 12.67 -0.17
CA PHE A 299 -9.19 12.08 0.92
C PHE A 299 -10.38 11.29 0.36
N GLY A 300 -10.85 10.31 1.11
CA GLY A 300 -11.97 9.47 0.69
C GLY A 300 -11.62 8.45 -0.39
N PHE A 301 -10.32 8.14 -0.58
CA PHE A 301 -9.90 7.12 -1.52
C PHE A 301 -10.48 5.75 -1.11
N PRO A 302 -11.10 4.99 -2.04
CA PRO A 302 -11.82 3.76 -1.72
C PRO A 302 -10.86 2.58 -1.44
N ALA A 303 -10.04 2.70 -0.40
CA ALA A 303 -9.14 1.66 0.07
C ALA A 303 -9.16 1.56 1.60
N GLY A 304 -8.96 0.35 2.11
CA GLY A 304 -8.93 0.03 3.53
C GLY A 304 -10.21 -0.65 4.02
N HIS A 305 -10.60 -0.37 5.28
CA HIS A 305 -11.78 -0.97 5.91
C HIS A 305 -13.05 -0.22 5.52
N THR A 306 -13.40 -0.34 4.25
CA THR A 306 -14.56 0.30 3.60
C THR A 306 -15.16 -0.63 2.56
N ASP A 307 -16.32 -0.29 2.06
CA ASP A 307 -16.98 -0.95 0.95
C ASP A 307 -17.46 0.10 -0.06
N PRO A 308 -16.93 0.08 -1.31
CA PRO A 308 -15.90 -0.84 -1.79
C PRO A 308 -14.50 -0.57 -1.24
N ASN A 309 -13.67 -1.63 -1.13
CA ASN A 309 -12.22 -1.56 -0.94
C ASN A 309 -11.56 -1.94 -2.26
N LEU A 310 -11.05 -0.98 -3.00
CA LEU A 310 -10.48 -1.21 -4.33
C LEU A 310 -9.01 -1.66 -4.26
N ALA A 311 -8.66 -2.58 -5.14
CA ALA A 311 -7.30 -3.10 -5.24
C ALA A 311 -6.35 -2.09 -5.90
N VAL A 312 -5.18 -1.87 -5.30
CA VAL A 312 -4.13 -0.98 -5.79
C VAL A 312 -2.76 -1.66 -5.77
N TYR A 313 -1.91 -1.31 -6.73
CA TYR A 313 -0.55 -1.84 -6.81
C TYR A 313 0.40 -1.03 -5.93
N LEU A 314 0.93 -1.64 -4.88
CA LEU A 314 2.04 -1.07 -4.11
C LEU A 314 3.38 -1.35 -4.79
N GLY A 315 4.31 -0.41 -4.68
CA GLY A 315 5.59 -0.45 -5.38
C GLY A 315 5.55 0.09 -6.81
N ARG A 316 4.36 0.26 -7.39
CA ARG A 316 4.17 0.84 -8.73
C ARG A 316 4.27 2.36 -8.71
N ARG A 317 4.79 2.92 -9.79
CA ARG A 317 4.74 4.36 -10.01
C ARG A 317 3.29 4.78 -10.30
N VAL A 318 2.84 5.82 -9.61
CA VAL A 318 1.51 6.42 -9.83
C VAL A 318 1.64 7.91 -10.07
N THR A 319 0.67 8.47 -10.79
CA THR A 319 0.43 9.91 -10.87
C THR A 319 -0.87 10.22 -10.13
N VAL A 320 -0.78 11.12 -9.17
CA VAL A 320 -1.93 11.63 -8.42
C VAL A 320 -2.23 13.03 -8.92
N GLY A 321 -3.43 13.22 -9.47
CA GLY A 321 -3.98 14.52 -9.86
C GLY A 321 -5.17 14.85 -8.98
N VAL A 322 -5.20 16.06 -8.45
CA VAL A 322 -6.29 16.58 -7.59
C VAL A 322 -6.69 17.95 -8.07
N ASP A 323 -7.97 18.15 -8.30
CA ASP A 323 -8.57 19.44 -8.66
C ASP A 323 -9.95 19.61 -8.02
N ASP A 324 -10.69 20.65 -8.44
CA ASP A 324 -12.02 20.97 -7.90
C ASP A 324 -13.10 19.94 -8.27
N THR A 325 -12.83 19.08 -9.28
CA THR A 325 -13.78 18.05 -9.75
C THR A 325 -13.54 16.70 -9.09
N GLY A 326 -12.48 16.55 -8.31
CA GLY A 326 -12.14 15.33 -7.60
C GLY A 326 -10.66 14.98 -7.66
N ALA A 327 -10.36 13.70 -7.65
CA ALA A 327 -8.99 13.24 -7.75
C ALA A 327 -8.88 11.99 -8.64
N ARG A 328 -7.66 11.78 -9.19
CA ARG A 328 -7.32 10.60 -9.99
C ARG A 328 -6.00 10.02 -9.49
N VAL A 329 -5.98 8.72 -9.29
CA VAL A 329 -4.75 7.96 -9.03
C VAL A 329 -4.53 7.02 -10.22
N GLU A 330 -3.57 7.38 -11.07
CA GLU A 330 -3.27 6.70 -12.32
C GLU A 330 -2.00 5.86 -12.18
N PHE A 331 -2.11 4.56 -12.48
CA PHE A 331 -1.00 3.61 -12.39
C PHE A 331 -0.21 3.61 -13.69
N ALA A 332 1.12 3.74 -13.60
CA ALA A 332 1.98 3.68 -14.76
C ALA A 332 1.82 2.33 -15.49
N ARG A 333 1.64 2.39 -16.81
CA ARG A 333 1.81 1.25 -17.70
C ARG A 333 3.30 1.14 -17.98
N GLU A 334 3.98 0.33 -17.19
CA GLU A 334 5.38 -0.02 -17.48
C GLU A 334 5.35 -1.25 -18.39
N ASP A 335 5.86 -1.09 -19.61
CA ASP A 335 5.99 -2.16 -20.62
C ASP A 335 7.00 -3.24 -20.18
#